data_6444dbd0ebb4364cd4483384cda52ca5
#
_entry.id   6444dbd0ebb4364cd4483384cda52ca5
#
_cell.length_a   1.000
_cell.length_b   1.000
_cell.length_c   1.000
_cell.angle_alpha   90.00
_cell.angle_beta   90.00
_cell.angle_gamma   90.00
#
_symmetry.space_group_name_H-M   'P 1'
#
loop_
_entity.id
_entity.type
_entity.pdbx_description
1 polymer ?
#
loop_
_entity_poly.entity_id
_entity_poly.type
_entity_poly.pdbx_seq_one_letter_code
_entity_poly.pdbx_strand_id
1 'polypeptide(L)'
;MGQERLDGGLPDLKETFEIGNEAETTFENRWPNKELPEFRETMLKYFKAADLLHLDVLRCLAIAMGLDEEFFTPLCNGNHQNLRLLHYPECQRSKISAAGQKRGGVHSDYGSITLLTQWDNQGGLEACRKDGEWVFVPPVEGGIVVNIADCMMRWSNDVLRSTPHRVLDDPRQKDSPTVHERYSIAFFCNPNKETLVECLPGCEGNVKKYKPINAFDYITMRLSGTIDQ
;
A
#
# COMPACT_ATOMS: atom_id res chain seq x y z
N MET A 1 -11.62 12.74 8.79
CA MET A 1 -12.94 12.51 8.16
C MET A 1 -12.79 11.25 7.32
N GLY A 2 -13.56 10.18 7.61
CA GLY A 2 -13.48 8.96 6.82
C GLY A 2 -13.97 9.22 5.40
N GLN A 3 -13.23 8.73 4.40
CA GLN A 3 -13.70 8.76 3.02
C GLN A 3 -14.91 7.82 2.90
N GLU A 4 -16.00 8.30 2.30
CA GLU A 4 -17.10 7.43 1.89
C GLU A 4 -16.55 6.37 0.91
N ARG A 5 -16.94 5.13 1.13
CA ARG A 5 -16.58 4.05 0.20
C ARG A 5 -17.35 4.23 -1.10
N LEU A 6 -16.67 4.05 -2.22
CA LEU A 6 -17.28 4.11 -3.55
C LEU A 6 -18.38 3.04 -3.75
N ASP A 7 -18.39 1.99 -2.91
CA ASP A 7 -19.39 0.91 -2.90
C ASP A 7 -20.64 1.20 -2.05
N GLY A 8 -20.78 2.42 -1.51
CA GLY A 8 -21.89 2.81 -0.64
C GLY A 8 -21.89 2.18 0.76
N GLY A 9 -20.81 1.49 1.13
CA GLY A 9 -20.63 0.92 2.48
C GLY A 9 -20.30 1.98 3.54
N LEU A 10 -20.35 1.56 4.81
CA LEU A 10 -19.89 2.42 5.91
C LEU A 10 -18.40 2.74 5.76
N PRO A 11 -17.98 3.98 6.12
CA PRO A 11 -16.57 4.35 6.11
C PRO A 11 -15.73 3.40 6.97
N ASP A 12 -14.49 3.15 6.53
CA ASP A 12 -13.55 2.39 7.34
C ASP A 12 -13.26 3.11 8.68
N LEU A 13 -13.16 2.34 9.75
CA LEU A 13 -12.80 2.85 11.09
C LEU A 13 -11.29 3.08 11.17
N LYS A 14 -10.82 4.15 10.53
CA LYS A 14 -9.41 4.56 10.55
C LYS A 14 -9.24 6.05 10.40
N GLU A 15 -8.16 6.54 10.93
CA GLU A 15 -7.63 7.89 10.72
C GLU A 15 -6.34 7.78 9.90
N THR A 16 -6.10 8.74 9.00
CA THR A 16 -4.91 8.72 8.14
C THR A 16 -4.26 10.09 8.09
N PHE A 17 -2.94 10.08 7.99
CA PHE A 17 -2.14 11.26 7.66
C PHE A 17 -1.25 10.94 6.48
N GLU A 18 -1.36 11.74 5.41
CA GLU A 18 -0.67 11.50 4.14
C GLU A 18 0.52 12.45 3.99
N ILE A 19 1.62 11.92 3.50
CA ILE A 19 2.85 12.66 3.23
C ILE A 19 3.35 12.27 1.85
N GLY A 20 3.42 13.26 0.97
CA GLY A 20 4.01 13.13 -0.37
C GLY A 20 5.41 13.72 -0.43
N ASN A 21 5.92 13.83 -1.66
CA ASN A 21 7.19 14.47 -1.93
C ASN A 21 7.16 15.97 -1.51
N GLU A 22 8.13 16.41 -0.73
CA GLU A 22 8.25 17.83 -0.30
C GLU A 22 8.44 18.83 -1.46
N ALA A 23 8.94 18.38 -2.59
CA ALA A 23 9.10 19.21 -3.78
C ALA A 23 7.81 19.34 -4.61
N GLU A 24 6.74 18.59 -4.28
CA GLU A 24 5.46 18.70 -4.99
C GLU A 24 4.72 19.96 -4.52
N THR A 25 4.38 20.81 -5.46
CA THR A 25 3.73 22.11 -5.20
C THR A 25 2.23 22.11 -5.47
N THR A 26 1.71 21.08 -6.15
CA THR A 26 0.27 20.96 -6.44
C THR A 26 -0.48 20.48 -5.21
N PHE A 27 0.12 19.56 -4.43
CA PHE A 27 -0.44 18.99 -3.22
C PHE A 27 0.60 19.06 -2.09
N GLU A 28 0.71 20.26 -1.48
CA GLU A 28 1.66 20.48 -0.41
C GLU A 28 1.35 19.68 0.85
N ASN A 29 2.39 19.16 1.50
CA ASN A 29 2.27 18.50 2.80
C ASN A 29 1.77 19.49 3.87
N ARG A 30 0.86 19.05 4.72
CA ARG A 30 0.35 19.84 5.84
C ARG A 30 0.98 19.34 7.14
N TRP A 31 1.86 20.16 7.71
CA TRP A 31 2.62 19.79 8.88
C TRP A 31 2.07 20.39 10.18
N PRO A 32 1.92 19.63 11.27
CA PRO A 32 1.50 20.12 12.58
C PRO A 32 2.69 20.76 13.34
N ASN A 33 3.34 21.74 12.71
CA ASN A 33 4.60 22.30 13.20
C ASN A 33 4.51 22.95 14.60
N LYS A 34 3.32 23.43 14.99
CA LYS A 34 3.12 24.06 16.32
C LYS A 34 2.94 23.00 17.41
N GLU A 35 2.16 21.95 17.12
CA GLU A 35 1.80 20.89 18.05
C GLU A 35 2.91 19.85 18.17
N LEU A 36 3.58 19.54 17.06
CA LEU A 36 4.62 18.50 16.96
C LEU A 36 5.79 19.00 16.11
N PRO A 37 6.68 19.84 16.66
CA PRO A 37 7.74 20.49 15.88
C PRO A 37 8.76 19.52 15.25
N GLU A 38 9.02 18.35 15.88
CA GLU A 38 9.96 17.35 15.37
C GLU A 38 9.33 16.36 14.37
N PHE A 39 8.00 16.38 14.21
CA PHE A 39 7.27 15.42 13.41
C PHE A 39 7.70 15.45 11.93
N ARG A 40 7.76 16.66 11.35
CA ARG A 40 8.17 16.83 9.95
C ARG A 40 9.55 16.23 9.68
N GLU A 41 10.55 16.58 10.50
CA GLU A 41 11.92 16.09 10.30
C GLU A 41 11.98 14.58 10.41
N THR A 42 11.30 14.01 11.40
CA THR A 42 11.25 12.55 11.62
C THR A 42 10.60 11.83 10.42
N MET A 43 9.47 12.34 9.93
CA MET A 43 8.77 11.72 8.81
C MET A 43 9.53 11.84 7.50
N LEU A 44 10.22 12.94 7.26
CA LEU A 44 11.07 13.10 6.07
C LEU A 44 12.29 12.16 6.10
N LYS A 45 12.89 11.92 7.27
CA LYS A 45 13.95 10.91 7.44
C LYS A 45 13.42 9.50 7.15
N TYR A 46 12.22 9.17 7.65
CA TYR A 46 11.58 7.89 7.37
C TYR A 46 11.27 7.75 5.88
N PHE A 47 10.67 8.77 5.26
CA PHE A 47 10.35 8.80 3.84
C PHE A 47 11.60 8.49 2.99
N LYS A 48 12.70 9.19 3.25
CA LYS A 48 13.96 8.97 2.54
C LYS A 48 14.50 7.56 2.72
N ALA A 49 14.47 7.02 3.94
CA ALA A 49 14.93 5.66 4.20
C ALA A 49 14.07 4.61 3.50
N ALA A 50 12.75 4.79 3.50
CA ALA A 50 11.81 3.92 2.81
C ALA A 50 11.97 3.99 1.28
N ASP A 51 12.25 5.17 0.73
CA ASP A 51 12.48 5.34 -0.71
C ASP A 51 13.79 4.63 -1.16
N LEU A 52 14.85 4.67 -0.37
CA LEU A 52 16.06 3.89 -0.65
C LEU A 52 15.79 2.39 -0.59
N LEU A 53 15.08 1.92 0.45
CA LEU A 53 14.71 0.51 0.57
C LEU A 53 13.81 0.05 -0.58
N HIS A 54 12.89 0.90 -1.04
CA HIS A 54 12.07 0.64 -2.21
C HIS A 54 12.92 0.29 -3.44
N LEU A 55 13.92 1.10 -3.77
CA LEU A 55 14.81 0.87 -4.90
C LEU A 55 15.63 -0.42 -4.72
N ASP A 56 16.11 -0.72 -3.51
CA ASP A 56 16.82 -1.98 -3.23
C ASP A 56 15.93 -3.20 -3.44
N VAL A 57 14.65 -3.15 -3.01
CA VAL A 57 13.69 -4.22 -3.26
C VAL A 57 13.40 -4.37 -4.76
N LEU A 58 13.29 -3.28 -5.50
CA LEU A 58 13.09 -3.33 -6.96
C LEU A 58 14.29 -3.95 -7.68
N ARG A 59 15.55 -3.69 -7.24
CA ARG A 59 16.73 -4.37 -7.76
C ARG A 59 16.67 -5.88 -7.54
N CYS A 60 16.30 -6.30 -6.32
CA CYS A 60 16.09 -7.72 -6.02
C CYS A 60 15.03 -8.35 -6.94
N LEU A 61 13.92 -7.65 -7.19
CA LEU A 61 12.88 -8.12 -8.10
C LEU A 61 13.37 -8.19 -9.55
N ALA A 62 14.13 -7.21 -10.02
CA ALA A 62 14.73 -7.23 -11.36
C ALA A 62 15.62 -8.46 -11.57
N ILE A 63 16.54 -8.71 -10.63
CA ILE A 63 17.42 -9.89 -10.66
C ILE A 63 16.59 -11.18 -10.64
N ALA A 64 15.59 -11.30 -9.77
CA ALA A 64 14.74 -12.47 -9.66
C ALA A 64 13.92 -12.76 -10.94
N MET A 65 13.66 -11.70 -11.73
CA MET A 65 12.96 -11.80 -13.02
C MET A 65 13.91 -11.96 -14.21
N GLY A 66 15.22 -12.05 -13.98
CA GLY A 66 16.23 -12.17 -15.05
C GLY A 66 16.45 -10.89 -15.85
N LEU A 67 16.09 -9.73 -15.28
CA LEU A 67 16.33 -8.41 -15.85
C LEU A 67 17.66 -7.82 -15.34
N ASP A 68 18.10 -6.72 -15.95
CA ASP A 68 19.20 -5.91 -15.42
C ASP A 68 18.85 -5.42 -14.00
N GLU A 69 19.82 -5.45 -13.09
CA GLU A 69 19.61 -5.04 -11.69
C GLU A 69 18.99 -3.65 -11.58
N GLU A 70 19.42 -2.71 -12.42
CA GLU A 70 18.96 -1.32 -12.41
C GLU A 70 17.72 -1.07 -13.30
N PHE A 71 17.10 -2.13 -13.83
CA PHE A 71 15.98 -2.00 -14.77
C PHE A 71 14.85 -1.09 -14.26
N PHE A 72 14.43 -1.24 -13.01
CA PHE A 72 13.33 -0.46 -12.45
C PHE A 72 13.77 0.90 -11.89
N THR A 73 15.04 1.10 -11.58
CA THR A 73 15.54 2.33 -10.96
C THR A 73 15.15 3.60 -11.74
N PRO A 74 15.42 3.72 -13.06
CA PRO A 74 15.04 4.91 -13.82
C PRO A 74 13.53 5.06 -13.98
N LEU A 75 12.75 4.01 -13.76
CA LEU A 75 11.30 4.00 -13.88
C LEU A 75 10.58 4.39 -12.58
N CYS A 76 11.29 4.37 -11.43
CA CYS A 76 10.69 4.53 -10.10
C CYS A 76 11.42 5.53 -9.18
N ASN A 77 12.40 6.29 -9.68
CA ASN A 77 13.25 7.20 -8.90
C ASN A 77 12.75 8.66 -8.83
N GLY A 78 11.56 8.93 -9.32
CA GLY A 78 11.00 10.29 -9.41
C GLY A 78 10.38 10.83 -8.11
N ASN A 79 10.53 10.11 -6.98
CA ASN A 79 9.97 10.51 -5.68
C ASN A 79 8.43 10.74 -5.70
N HIS A 80 7.69 9.92 -6.45
CA HIS A 80 6.22 9.96 -6.50
C HIS A 80 5.55 9.02 -5.49
N GLN A 81 6.28 8.68 -4.44
CA GLN A 81 5.83 7.82 -3.36
C GLN A 81 4.87 8.56 -2.44
N ASN A 82 4.02 7.79 -1.74
CA ASN A 82 3.13 8.30 -0.71
C ASN A 82 3.36 7.55 0.59
N LEU A 83 3.66 8.27 1.66
CA LEU A 83 3.75 7.75 3.01
C LEU A 83 2.43 8.01 3.73
N ARG A 84 1.78 6.94 4.18
CA ARG A 84 0.52 7.02 4.93
C ARG A 84 0.72 6.48 6.34
N LEU A 85 0.48 7.34 7.31
CA LEU A 85 0.32 6.93 8.70
C LEU A 85 -1.13 6.52 8.91
N LEU A 86 -1.34 5.37 9.54
CA LEU A 86 -2.67 4.82 9.80
C LEU A 86 -2.84 4.57 11.29
N HIS A 87 -3.92 5.09 11.83
CA HIS A 87 -4.42 4.79 13.16
C HIS A 87 -5.81 4.16 13.05
N TYR A 88 -5.96 3.02 13.66
CA TYR A 88 -7.24 2.31 13.79
C TYR A 88 -7.65 2.39 15.27
N PRO A 89 -8.59 3.27 15.64
CA PRO A 89 -8.97 3.47 17.02
C PRO A 89 -9.51 2.21 17.69
N GLU A 90 -9.33 2.13 19.01
CA GLU A 90 -9.99 1.13 19.82
C GLU A 90 -11.51 1.27 19.69
N CYS A 91 -12.21 0.16 19.62
CA CYS A 91 -13.68 0.18 19.56
C CYS A 91 -14.29 -1.08 20.14
N GLN A 92 -15.58 -0.99 20.47
CA GLN A 92 -16.35 -2.17 20.87
C GLN A 92 -16.50 -3.12 19.69
N ARG A 93 -16.24 -4.42 19.89
CA ARG A 93 -16.35 -5.46 18.87
C ARG A 93 -17.74 -5.49 18.22
N SER A 94 -18.78 -5.21 18.97
CA SER A 94 -20.16 -5.13 18.46
C SER A 94 -20.33 -4.09 17.35
N LYS A 95 -19.57 -3.00 17.32
CA LYS A 95 -19.64 -2.00 16.26
C LYS A 95 -19.16 -2.57 14.92
N ILE A 96 -18.09 -3.37 14.94
CA ILE A 96 -17.55 -3.99 13.73
C ILE A 96 -18.45 -5.11 13.23
N SER A 97 -18.91 -5.99 14.13
CA SER A 97 -19.71 -7.16 13.78
C SER A 97 -21.17 -6.84 13.42
N ALA A 98 -21.83 -5.98 14.20
CA ALA A 98 -23.26 -5.69 14.01
C ALA A 98 -23.53 -4.70 12.87
N ALA A 99 -22.66 -3.71 12.67
CA ALA A 99 -22.81 -2.69 11.64
C ALA A 99 -22.18 -3.06 10.28
N GLY A 100 -21.45 -4.19 10.21
CA GLY A 100 -20.68 -4.55 9.00
C GLY A 100 -19.54 -3.58 8.71
N GLN A 101 -19.22 -2.69 9.67
CA GLN A 101 -18.16 -1.71 9.51
C GLN A 101 -16.80 -2.41 9.57
N LYS A 102 -15.86 -1.99 8.73
CA LYS A 102 -14.51 -2.57 8.60
C LYS A 102 -13.48 -1.57 9.11
N ARG A 103 -12.32 -2.06 9.49
CA ARG A 103 -11.16 -1.22 9.78
C ARG A 103 -10.42 -0.84 8.49
N GLY A 104 -10.29 -1.78 7.56
CA GLY A 104 -9.82 -1.57 6.20
C GLY A 104 -10.49 -2.57 5.27
N GLY A 105 -11.25 -2.08 4.28
CA GLY A 105 -11.93 -2.94 3.30
C GLY A 105 -10.96 -3.68 2.40
N VAL A 106 -11.46 -4.69 1.68
CA VAL A 106 -10.68 -5.42 0.68
C VAL A 106 -10.25 -4.47 -0.42
N HIS A 107 -8.96 -4.46 -0.73
CA HIS A 107 -8.37 -3.69 -1.82
C HIS A 107 -7.04 -4.29 -2.26
N SER A 108 -6.51 -3.82 -3.36
CA SER A 108 -5.11 -3.95 -3.76
C SER A 108 -4.47 -2.57 -3.84
N ASP A 109 -3.14 -2.53 -3.78
CA ASP A 109 -2.38 -1.30 -3.96
C ASP A 109 -2.11 -1.05 -5.45
N TYR A 110 -1.91 0.20 -5.85
CA TYR A 110 -1.93 0.59 -7.26
C TYR A 110 -0.54 0.73 -7.90
N GLY A 111 0.49 1.04 -7.09
CA GLY A 111 1.86 1.30 -7.54
C GLY A 111 2.66 0.06 -7.96
N SER A 112 3.97 0.10 -7.70
CA SER A 112 4.89 -1.02 -7.93
C SER A 112 4.88 -2.03 -6.78
N ILE A 113 5.23 -1.59 -5.59
CA ILE A 113 5.19 -2.35 -4.33
C ILE A 113 4.72 -1.44 -3.20
N THR A 114 4.38 -2.04 -2.07
CA THR A 114 4.14 -1.31 -0.81
C THR A 114 5.05 -1.86 0.28
N LEU A 115 5.67 -0.96 1.04
CA LEU A 115 6.43 -1.28 2.25
C LEU A 115 5.55 -0.94 3.45
N LEU A 116 5.13 -1.96 4.22
CA LEU A 116 4.26 -1.78 5.37
C LEU A 116 4.97 -2.12 6.67
N THR A 117 5.09 -1.15 7.56
CA THR A 117 5.51 -1.35 8.94
C THR A 117 4.28 -1.50 9.84
N GLN A 118 4.22 -2.58 10.60
CA GLN A 118 3.20 -2.82 11.62
C GLN A 118 3.78 -2.55 13.00
N TRP A 119 3.04 -1.86 13.87
CA TRP A 119 3.51 -1.42 15.18
C TRP A 119 2.98 -2.31 16.31
N ASP A 120 3.73 -2.40 17.41
CA ASP A 120 3.33 -2.96 18.71
C ASP A 120 2.70 -4.35 18.71
N ASN A 121 3.14 -5.24 17.83
CA ASN A 121 2.59 -6.60 17.75
C ASN A 121 1.06 -6.65 17.57
N GLN A 122 0.44 -5.55 17.10
CA GLN A 122 -1.00 -5.46 16.86
C GLN A 122 -1.33 -5.97 15.46
N GLY A 123 -2.08 -7.05 15.40
CA GLY A 123 -2.45 -7.70 14.16
C GLY A 123 -3.70 -7.12 13.49
N GLY A 124 -4.28 -7.94 12.62
CA GLY A 124 -5.51 -7.64 11.89
C GLY A 124 -5.33 -7.53 10.38
N LEU A 125 -4.09 -7.47 9.88
CA LEU A 125 -3.83 -7.58 8.45
C LEU A 125 -4.08 -9.01 7.97
N GLU A 126 -4.86 -9.15 6.91
CA GLU A 126 -5.07 -10.39 6.19
C GLU A 126 -4.79 -10.21 4.69
N ALA A 127 -4.18 -11.20 4.08
CA ALA A 127 -3.92 -11.26 2.65
C ALA A 127 -4.66 -12.45 2.01
N CYS A 128 -5.18 -12.25 0.81
CA CYS A 128 -5.92 -13.26 0.07
C CYS A 128 -4.97 -14.14 -0.76
N ARG A 129 -4.89 -15.41 -0.45
CA ARG A 129 -4.12 -16.39 -1.23
C ARG A 129 -4.74 -16.59 -2.62
N LYS A 130 -3.97 -17.25 -3.50
CA LYS A 130 -4.40 -17.53 -4.88
C LYS A 130 -5.64 -18.43 -4.96
N ASP A 131 -5.85 -19.28 -3.97
CA ASP A 131 -7.02 -20.15 -3.83
C ASP A 131 -8.25 -19.47 -3.22
N GLY A 132 -8.14 -18.17 -2.86
CA GLY A 132 -9.20 -17.37 -2.26
C GLY A 132 -9.22 -17.42 -0.73
N GLU A 133 -8.34 -18.19 -0.09
CA GLU A 133 -8.23 -18.24 1.37
C GLU A 133 -7.59 -16.95 1.92
N TRP A 134 -8.18 -16.41 2.98
CA TRP A 134 -7.62 -15.27 3.71
C TRP A 134 -6.68 -15.76 4.80
N VAL A 135 -5.45 -15.29 4.78
CA VAL A 135 -4.43 -15.63 5.77
C VAL A 135 -4.02 -14.41 6.58
N PHE A 136 -3.93 -14.62 7.88
CA PHE A 136 -3.43 -13.59 8.80
C PHE A 136 -1.94 -13.32 8.55
N VAL A 137 -1.57 -12.05 8.46
CA VAL A 137 -0.20 -11.59 8.35
C VAL A 137 0.24 -11.04 9.70
N PRO A 138 0.94 -11.85 10.52
CA PRO A 138 1.35 -11.43 11.85
C PRO A 138 2.36 -10.27 11.76
N PRO A 139 2.29 -9.30 12.67
CA PRO A 139 3.38 -8.35 12.82
C PRO A 139 4.65 -9.07 13.28
N VAL A 140 5.76 -8.65 12.72
CA VAL A 140 7.11 -9.12 13.10
C VAL A 140 7.90 -7.91 13.57
N GLU A 141 8.48 -7.98 14.77
CA GLU A 141 9.28 -6.90 15.34
C GLU A 141 10.46 -6.58 14.41
N GLY A 142 10.63 -5.30 14.07
CA GLY A 142 11.63 -4.84 13.12
C GLY A 142 11.41 -5.28 11.66
N GLY A 143 10.32 -6.00 11.39
CA GLY A 143 9.98 -6.48 10.04
C GLY A 143 9.20 -5.45 9.24
N ILE A 144 9.37 -5.51 7.92
CA ILE A 144 8.58 -4.77 6.94
C ILE A 144 7.88 -5.79 6.03
N VAL A 145 6.56 -5.69 5.94
CA VAL A 145 5.78 -6.47 4.96
C VAL A 145 5.93 -5.80 3.59
N VAL A 146 6.34 -6.57 2.61
CA VAL A 146 6.42 -6.12 1.21
C VAL A 146 5.34 -6.82 0.41
N ASN A 147 4.45 -6.05 -0.21
CA ASN A 147 3.45 -6.60 -1.13
C ASN A 147 3.61 -6.02 -2.54
N ILE A 148 3.37 -6.87 -3.53
CA ILE A 148 3.28 -6.48 -4.94
C ILE A 148 2.01 -5.68 -5.15
N ALA A 149 2.11 -4.60 -5.93
CA ALA A 149 1.00 -3.75 -6.30
C ALA A 149 0.65 -3.89 -7.81
N ASP A 150 -0.41 -3.23 -8.25
CA ASP A 150 -1.04 -3.46 -9.55
C ASP A 150 -0.15 -3.13 -10.75
N CYS A 151 0.65 -2.05 -10.68
CA CYS A 151 1.58 -1.73 -11.77
C CYS A 151 2.63 -2.84 -11.96
N MET A 152 3.17 -3.40 -10.87
CA MET A 152 4.11 -4.50 -10.94
C MET A 152 3.45 -5.78 -11.47
N MET A 153 2.21 -6.06 -11.06
CA MET A 153 1.42 -7.16 -11.62
C MET A 153 1.25 -7.02 -13.13
N ARG A 154 0.90 -5.82 -13.60
CA ARG A 154 0.75 -5.53 -15.03
C ARG A 154 2.07 -5.63 -15.79
N TRP A 155 3.16 -5.08 -15.26
CA TRP A 155 4.51 -5.22 -15.82
C TRP A 155 4.89 -6.69 -16.00
N SER A 156 4.68 -7.49 -14.96
CA SER A 156 5.00 -8.91 -14.98
C SER A 156 3.97 -9.80 -15.69
N ASN A 157 2.90 -9.22 -16.26
CA ASN A 157 1.82 -9.98 -16.92
C ASN A 157 1.26 -11.10 -16.02
N ASP A 158 1.06 -10.79 -14.71
CA ASP A 158 0.58 -11.67 -13.62
C ASP A 158 1.58 -12.75 -13.16
N VAL A 159 2.83 -12.69 -13.55
CA VAL A 159 3.88 -13.55 -12.93
C VAL A 159 4.00 -13.19 -11.45
N LEU A 160 4.03 -11.89 -11.14
CA LEU A 160 3.91 -11.35 -9.79
C LEU A 160 2.47 -10.87 -9.58
N ARG A 161 1.86 -11.26 -8.48
CA ARG A 161 0.44 -10.96 -8.24
C ARG A 161 0.28 -9.78 -7.27
N SER A 162 -0.52 -8.80 -7.64
CA SER A 162 -1.05 -7.83 -6.70
C SER A 162 -2.05 -8.54 -5.77
N THR A 163 -1.71 -8.60 -4.50
CA THR A 163 -2.46 -9.41 -3.53
C THR A 163 -3.55 -8.61 -2.86
N PRO A 164 -4.84 -8.96 -3.04
CA PRO A 164 -5.91 -8.35 -2.27
C PRO A 164 -5.67 -8.55 -0.78
N HIS A 165 -5.85 -7.48 -0.01
CA HIS A 165 -5.66 -7.51 1.42
C HIS A 165 -6.70 -6.65 2.14
N ARG A 166 -6.83 -6.84 3.44
CA ARG A 166 -7.81 -6.14 4.28
C ARG A 166 -7.30 -6.03 5.71
N VAL A 167 -7.89 -5.13 6.48
CA VAL A 167 -7.64 -5.03 7.93
C VAL A 167 -8.93 -5.32 8.67
N LEU A 168 -8.91 -6.37 9.45
CA LEU A 168 -9.98 -6.76 10.35
C LEU A 168 -9.51 -6.64 11.80
N ASP A 169 -10.07 -7.47 12.64
CA ASP A 169 -9.65 -7.65 14.02
C ASP A 169 -8.50 -8.66 14.11
N ASP A 170 -7.70 -8.55 15.15
CA ASP A 170 -6.64 -9.51 15.42
C ASP A 170 -7.23 -10.85 15.85
N PRO A 171 -7.05 -11.95 15.09
CA PRO A 171 -7.64 -13.24 15.43
C PRO A 171 -7.12 -13.83 16.75
N ARG A 172 -5.97 -13.35 17.25
CA ARG A 172 -5.41 -13.76 18.54
C ARG A 172 -6.19 -13.17 19.74
N GLN A 173 -7.03 -12.16 19.50
CA GLN A 173 -7.81 -11.42 20.49
C GLN A 173 -9.33 -11.58 20.29
N LYS A 174 -9.77 -12.61 19.60
CA LYS A 174 -11.18 -12.84 19.21
C LYS A 174 -12.16 -12.86 20.39
N ASP A 175 -11.70 -13.25 21.57
CA ASP A 175 -12.53 -13.38 22.78
C ASP A 175 -12.64 -12.08 23.59
N SER A 176 -11.90 -11.02 23.22
CA SER A 176 -12.01 -9.70 23.83
C SER A 176 -13.29 -8.99 23.38
N PRO A 177 -14.05 -8.35 24.27
CA PRO A 177 -15.20 -7.51 23.91
C PRO A 177 -14.78 -6.23 23.18
N THR A 178 -13.49 -5.88 23.27
CA THR A 178 -12.88 -4.69 22.68
C THR A 178 -11.89 -5.09 21.60
N VAL A 179 -11.93 -4.39 20.49
CA VAL A 179 -10.90 -4.46 19.45
C VAL A 179 -9.90 -3.35 19.72
N HIS A 180 -8.66 -3.75 20.04
CA HIS A 180 -7.62 -2.78 20.43
C HIS A 180 -7.21 -1.87 19.28
N GLU A 181 -6.69 -0.71 19.63
CA GLU A 181 -6.11 0.21 18.66
C GLU A 181 -4.96 -0.45 17.89
N ARG A 182 -4.71 0.04 16.68
CA ARG A 182 -3.62 -0.44 15.83
C ARG A 182 -3.00 0.73 15.09
N TYR A 183 -1.68 0.72 15.01
CA TYR A 183 -0.91 1.66 14.19
C TYR A 183 -0.18 0.92 13.08
N SER A 184 -0.06 1.54 11.94
CA SER A 184 0.81 1.07 10.85
C SER A 184 1.25 2.23 9.97
N ILE A 185 2.35 2.02 9.26
CA ILE A 185 2.89 2.97 8.30
C ILE A 185 3.00 2.26 6.96
N ALA A 186 2.29 2.75 5.97
CA ALA A 186 2.34 2.24 4.60
C ALA A 186 3.11 3.23 3.71
N PHE A 187 4.13 2.75 3.01
CA PHE A 187 4.86 3.50 2.02
C PHE A 187 4.50 2.93 0.64
N PHE A 188 3.64 3.65 -0.08
CA PHE A 188 3.20 3.26 -1.42
C PHE A 188 4.23 3.71 -2.44
N CYS A 189 4.88 2.75 -3.05
CA CYS A 189 5.93 2.97 -4.03
C CYS A 189 5.32 3.04 -5.42
N ASN A 190 5.45 4.19 -6.06
CA ASN A 190 4.87 4.43 -7.37
C ASN A 190 5.96 4.54 -8.45
N PRO A 191 5.69 4.10 -9.68
CA PRO A 191 6.51 4.47 -10.82
C PRO A 191 6.50 5.98 -11.05
N ASN A 192 7.47 6.47 -11.81
CA ASN A 192 7.47 7.87 -12.26
C ASN A 192 6.18 8.16 -13.05
N LYS A 193 5.68 9.38 -12.98
CA LYS A 193 4.39 9.77 -13.59
C LYS A 193 4.32 9.42 -15.08
N GLU A 194 5.41 9.64 -15.79
CA GLU A 194 5.55 9.41 -17.25
C GLU A 194 5.86 7.97 -17.63
N THR A 195 6.11 7.08 -16.67
CA THR A 195 6.48 5.70 -16.95
C THR A 195 5.36 4.95 -17.64
N LEU A 196 5.67 4.30 -18.76
CA LEU A 196 4.76 3.39 -19.44
C LEU A 196 4.80 2.01 -18.78
N VAL A 197 3.66 1.58 -18.25
CA VAL A 197 3.47 0.25 -17.68
C VAL A 197 3.03 -0.69 -18.78
N GLU A 198 3.97 -1.49 -19.28
CA GLU A 198 3.75 -2.48 -20.33
C GLU A 198 4.42 -3.82 -19.98
N CYS A 199 4.02 -4.88 -20.64
CA CYS A 199 4.54 -6.22 -20.36
C CYS A 199 6.07 -6.28 -20.52
N LEU A 200 6.76 -6.70 -19.45
CA LEU A 200 8.21 -6.82 -19.39
C LEU A 200 8.72 -7.93 -20.31
N PRO A 201 9.97 -7.78 -20.81
CA PRO A 201 10.64 -8.85 -21.54
C PRO A 201 10.70 -10.15 -20.72
N GLY A 202 10.37 -11.26 -21.34
CA GLY A 202 10.32 -12.58 -20.66
C GLY A 202 9.03 -12.87 -19.89
N CYS A 203 8.13 -11.90 -19.79
CA CYS A 203 6.83 -12.08 -19.11
C CYS A 203 5.64 -12.21 -20.08
N GLU A 204 5.88 -12.25 -21.39
CA GLU A 204 4.82 -12.22 -22.40
C GLU A 204 3.89 -13.44 -22.35
N GLY A 205 4.42 -14.60 -21.93
CA GLY A 205 3.69 -15.86 -21.97
C GLY A 205 3.06 -16.14 -23.34
N ASN A 206 1.86 -16.72 -23.36
CA ASN A 206 1.10 -16.91 -24.60
C ASN A 206 0.36 -15.66 -25.07
N VAL A 207 0.03 -14.76 -24.14
CA VAL A 207 -0.77 -13.53 -24.40
C VAL A 207 -0.34 -12.44 -23.45
N LYS A 208 -0.12 -11.25 -23.97
CA LYS A 208 -0.02 -10.02 -23.16
C LYS A 208 -1.42 -9.64 -22.68
N LYS A 209 -1.67 -9.76 -21.39
CA LYS A 209 -3.01 -9.56 -20.80
C LYS A 209 -3.43 -8.10 -20.75
N TYR A 210 -2.45 -7.21 -20.63
CA TYR A 210 -2.68 -5.79 -20.40
C TYR A 210 -2.20 -4.96 -21.58
N LYS A 211 -2.99 -3.95 -21.96
CA LYS A 211 -2.52 -2.90 -22.87
C LYS A 211 -1.55 -1.98 -22.11
N PRO A 212 -0.53 -1.44 -22.78
CA PRO A 212 0.32 -0.41 -22.19
C PRO A 212 -0.52 0.76 -21.67
N ILE A 213 -0.17 1.27 -20.50
CA ILE A 213 -0.82 2.42 -19.88
C ILE A 213 0.20 3.27 -19.13
N ASN A 214 0.02 4.59 -19.11
CA ASN A 214 0.84 5.47 -18.33
C ASN A 214 0.57 5.23 -16.82
N ALA A 215 1.63 5.20 -15.98
CA ALA A 215 1.51 4.89 -14.56
C ALA A 215 0.63 5.90 -13.82
N PHE A 216 0.79 7.20 -14.12
CA PHE A 216 -0.03 8.25 -13.50
C PHE A 216 -1.51 8.11 -13.88
N ASP A 217 -1.78 7.84 -15.15
CA ASP A 217 -3.17 7.64 -15.62
C ASP A 217 -3.79 6.42 -14.94
N TYR A 218 -3.06 5.29 -14.88
CA TYR A 218 -3.54 4.08 -14.21
C TYR A 218 -3.89 4.33 -12.74
N ILE A 219 -2.96 4.91 -11.97
CA ILE A 219 -3.18 5.19 -10.55
C ILE A 219 -4.34 6.15 -10.35
N THR A 220 -4.46 7.18 -11.19
CA THR A 220 -5.55 8.15 -11.13
C THR A 220 -6.91 7.49 -11.42
N MET A 221 -6.98 6.62 -12.42
CA MET A 221 -8.19 5.86 -12.74
C MET A 221 -8.60 4.91 -11.60
N ARG A 222 -7.64 4.26 -10.94
CA ARG A 222 -7.90 3.43 -9.76
C ARG A 222 -8.40 4.25 -8.57
N LEU A 223 -7.80 5.41 -8.31
CA LEU A 223 -8.22 6.33 -7.23
C LEU A 223 -9.63 6.90 -7.45
N SER A 224 -10.00 7.17 -8.70
CA SER A 224 -11.33 7.68 -9.06
C SER A 224 -12.41 6.61 -9.15
N GLY A 225 -12.07 5.32 -9.03
CA GLY A 225 -12.98 4.21 -9.24
C GLY A 225 -13.45 4.04 -10.69
N THR A 226 -12.71 4.61 -11.67
CA THR A 226 -13.07 4.56 -13.09
C THR A 226 -12.77 3.19 -13.70
N ILE A 227 -11.81 2.45 -13.17
CA ILE A 227 -11.52 1.06 -13.56
C ILE A 227 -11.43 0.18 -12.33
N ASP A 228 -12.03 -1.00 -12.43
CA ASP A 228 -11.85 -2.11 -11.50
C ASP A 228 -10.54 -2.86 -11.81
N GLN A 229 -10.18 -3.80 -10.95
CA GLN A 229 -9.00 -4.67 -11.10
C GLN A 229 -9.05 -5.53 -12.36
#